data_dc96b1945b10e043579d3117a65e72aa
#
_entry.id   dc96b1945b10e043579d3117a65e72aa
#
_cell.length_a   1.000
_cell.length_b   1.000
_cell.length_c   1.000
_cell.angle_alpha   90.00
_cell.angle_beta   90.00
_cell.angle_gamma   90.00
#
_symmetry.space_group_name_H-M   'P 1'
#
loop_
_entity.id
_entity.type
_entity.pdbx_description
1 polymer ?
#
loop_
_entity_poly.entity_id
_entity_poly.type
_entity_poly.pdbx_seq_one_letter_code
_entity_poly.pdbx_strand_id
1 'polypeptide(L)'
;MKKKIIPFIIGALMLTGCDDLFSPAIENFQGVENMYNDAEYARGILHNVYSLIPGYYDNSEYGTDDAVTNQPSNVYLQMATGAWTTSSYNPQNQWTNSYGAIQYINLFLEHVGGVKWSDDEELNKLFAQRLTGEAYGLRGMFYFYLLRAHAGFGANGELLGVPIFTEPQTIESDFNQPRASFQACVEQIYNDLSEAEKRLPYEYEDVSGSVPADFQSLTQDVGKYNTVMGAKARQLYNGIIARAFR
;
A
#
# COMPACT_ATOMS: atom_id res chain seq x y z
N MET A 1 -1.62 72.36 8.48
CA MET A 1 -0.88 71.09 8.24
C MET A 1 -1.59 69.80 8.63
N LYS A 2 -2.92 69.77 8.86
CA LYS A 2 -3.64 68.54 9.30
C LYS A 2 -4.45 67.78 8.21
N LYS A 3 -4.48 68.27 6.98
CA LYS A 3 -5.31 67.68 5.90
C LYS A 3 -4.59 66.71 4.93
N LYS A 4 -3.26 66.51 5.06
CA LYS A 4 -2.52 65.62 4.17
C LYS A 4 -2.15 64.24 4.76
N ILE A 5 -2.46 64.02 6.03
CA ILE A 5 -2.13 62.75 6.73
C ILE A 5 -3.22 61.69 6.53
N ILE A 6 -4.48 62.10 6.38
CA ILE A 6 -5.63 61.19 6.25
C ILE A 6 -5.59 60.34 4.98
N PRO A 7 -5.25 60.86 3.75
CA PRO A 7 -5.16 60.03 2.57
C PRO A 7 -3.96 59.04 2.61
N PHE A 8 -2.91 59.35 3.37
CA PHE A 8 -1.78 58.45 3.51
C PHE A 8 -2.07 57.25 4.42
N ILE A 9 -2.89 57.45 5.47
CA ILE A 9 -3.33 56.38 6.38
C ILE A 9 -4.33 55.47 5.68
N ILE A 10 -5.23 55.99 4.83
CA ILE A 10 -6.16 55.19 4.04
C ILE A 10 -5.40 54.38 2.98
N GLY A 11 -4.35 54.90 2.38
CA GLY A 11 -3.49 54.18 1.44
C GLY A 11 -2.67 53.04 2.09
N ALA A 12 -2.26 53.23 3.34
CA ALA A 12 -1.51 52.19 4.09
C ALA A 12 -2.40 51.05 4.57
N LEU A 13 -3.70 51.28 4.81
CA LEU A 13 -4.69 50.25 5.18
C LEU A 13 -5.12 49.35 4.00
N MET A 14 -4.88 49.75 2.77
CA MET A 14 -5.17 48.96 1.57
C MET A 14 -4.06 47.98 1.21
N LEU A 15 -2.90 48.04 1.89
CA LEU A 15 -1.76 47.14 1.64
C LEU A 15 -1.76 45.90 2.52
N THR A 16 -2.68 45.79 3.49
CA THR A 16 -2.93 44.53 4.20
C THR A 16 -3.94 43.70 3.39
N GLY A 17 -3.62 43.36 2.19
CA GLY A 17 -4.36 42.38 1.40
C GLY A 17 -4.31 41.03 2.13
N CYS A 18 -5.47 40.43 2.33
CA CYS A 18 -5.58 39.06 2.84
C CYS A 18 -4.84 38.14 1.87
N ASP A 19 -3.68 37.67 2.24
CA ASP A 19 -2.98 36.58 1.51
C ASP A 19 -3.87 35.34 1.38
N ASP A 20 -4.85 35.22 2.29
CA ASP A 20 -5.78 34.09 2.32
C ASP A 20 -6.88 34.13 1.25
N LEU A 21 -7.08 35.29 0.60
CA LEU A 21 -8.16 35.45 -0.41
C LEU A 21 -7.83 34.73 -1.73
N PHE A 22 -6.57 34.45 -1.98
CA PHE A 22 -6.06 33.76 -3.19
C PHE A 22 -5.56 32.35 -2.94
N SER A 23 -5.60 31.88 -1.70
CA SER A 23 -5.34 30.48 -1.38
C SER A 23 -6.62 29.71 -1.64
N PRO A 24 -6.69 28.88 -2.71
CA PRO A 24 -7.86 28.04 -2.91
C PRO A 24 -8.03 27.16 -1.67
N ALA A 25 -9.20 27.23 -1.03
CA ALA A 25 -9.54 26.31 0.02
C ALA A 25 -9.55 24.90 -0.59
N ILE A 26 -8.55 24.09 -0.27
CA ILE A 26 -8.51 22.68 -0.67
C ILE A 26 -9.40 21.92 0.33
N GLU A 27 -10.72 22.10 0.18
CA GLU A 27 -11.73 21.59 1.12
C GLU A 27 -11.79 20.05 1.18
N ASN A 28 -11.24 19.37 0.18
CA ASN A 28 -11.31 17.91 0.05
C ASN A 28 -9.94 17.19 0.15
N PHE A 29 -8.89 17.91 0.57
CA PHE A 29 -7.59 17.29 0.77
C PHE A 29 -7.37 17.03 2.26
N GLN A 30 -7.33 15.75 2.64
CA GLN A 30 -6.88 15.36 3.97
C GLN A 30 -5.39 15.08 3.90
N GLY A 31 -4.59 15.85 4.64
CA GLY A 31 -3.16 15.60 4.77
C GLY A 31 -2.90 14.31 5.56
N VAL A 32 -1.70 13.77 5.41
CA VAL A 32 -1.27 12.53 6.07
C VAL A 32 -1.33 12.64 7.59
N GLU A 33 -1.17 13.84 8.13
CA GLU A 33 -1.29 14.15 9.57
C GLU A 33 -2.67 13.80 10.16
N ASN A 34 -3.71 13.72 9.33
CA ASN A 34 -5.04 13.29 9.77
C ASN A 34 -5.06 11.81 10.20
N MET A 35 -4.09 11.00 9.76
CA MET A 35 -3.96 9.61 10.22
C MET A 35 -3.85 9.50 11.74
N TYR A 36 -3.18 10.44 12.40
CA TYR A 36 -2.94 10.36 13.84
C TYR A 36 -4.21 10.49 14.68
N ASN A 37 -5.20 11.22 14.16
CA ASN A 37 -6.45 11.52 14.85
C ASN A 37 -7.65 10.75 14.31
N ASP A 38 -7.50 10.11 13.14
CA ASP A 38 -8.57 9.37 12.46
C ASP A 38 -8.08 7.97 12.06
N ALA A 39 -8.36 7.00 12.93
CA ALA A 39 -8.01 5.59 12.72
C ALA A 39 -8.71 5.00 11.48
N GLU A 40 -9.91 5.47 11.12
CA GLU A 40 -10.63 5.02 9.93
C GLU A 40 -9.95 5.53 8.66
N TYR A 41 -9.48 6.77 8.67
CA TYR A 41 -8.68 7.32 7.57
C TYR A 41 -7.37 6.55 7.39
N ALA A 42 -6.64 6.31 8.49
CA ALA A 42 -5.41 5.51 8.47
C ALA A 42 -5.65 4.10 7.93
N ARG A 43 -6.73 3.44 8.37
CA ARG A 43 -7.14 2.13 7.88
C ARG A 43 -7.56 2.18 6.42
N GLY A 44 -8.20 3.27 5.98
CA GLY A 44 -8.59 3.52 4.60
C GLY A 44 -7.41 3.52 3.64
N ILE A 45 -6.24 4.04 4.05
CA ILE A 45 -5.00 3.98 3.27
C ILE A 45 -4.60 2.52 3.02
N LEU A 46 -4.62 1.68 4.03
CA LEU A 46 -4.31 0.26 3.89
C LEU A 46 -5.37 -0.49 3.08
N HIS A 47 -6.66 -0.15 3.23
CA HIS A 47 -7.74 -0.72 2.41
C HIS A 47 -7.58 -0.37 0.93
N ASN A 48 -7.08 0.81 0.61
CA ASN A 48 -6.78 1.18 -0.78
C ASN A 48 -5.72 0.23 -1.38
N VAL A 49 -4.73 -0.18 -0.59
CA VAL A 49 -3.74 -1.18 -1.00
C VAL A 49 -4.40 -2.52 -1.36
N TYR A 50 -5.35 -2.98 -0.54
CA TYR A 50 -6.10 -4.22 -0.83
C TYR A 50 -6.88 -4.14 -2.15
N SER A 51 -7.39 -2.96 -2.52
CA SER A 51 -8.09 -2.76 -3.79
C SER A 51 -7.20 -2.89 -5.02
N LEU A 52 -5.87 -2.74 -4.85
CA LEU A 52 -4.87 -2.86 -5.91
C LEU A 52 -4.33 -4.29 -6.09
N ILE A 53 -4.74 -5.24 -5.23
CA ILE A 53 -4.34 -6.64 -5.36
C ILE A 53 -4.84 -7.17 -6.72
N PRO A 54 -3.96 -7.80 -7.53
CA PRO A 54 -4.36 -8.39 -8.80
C PRO A 54 -5.52 -9.36 -8.65
N GLY A 55 -6.47 -9.29 -9.56
CA GLY A 55 -7.60 -10.21 -9.58
C GLY A 55 -7.16 -11.67 -9.74
N TYR A 56 -7.95 -12.58 -9.18
CA TYR A 56 -7.67 -14.02 -9.28
C TYR A 56 -7.81 -14.54 -10.73
N TYR A 57 -8.76 -14.01 -11.47
CA TYR A 57 -9.04 -14.43 -12.84
C TYR A 57 -8.40 -13.47 -13.85
N ASP A 58 -7.64 -14.00 -14.77
CA ASP A 58 -7.24 -13.34 -16.00
C ASP A 58 -7.65 -14.20 -17.21
N ASN A 59 -7.67 -13.62 -18.38
CA ASN A 59 -8.05 -14.31 -19.61
C ASN A 59 -6.84 -14.99 -20.28
N SER A 60 -5.82 -15.37 -19.54
CA SER A 60 -4.57 -15.96 -20.07
C SER A 60 -4.78 -17.28 -20.80
N GLU A 61 -5.87 -17.99 -20.51
CA GLU A 61 -6.28 -19.21 -21.20
C GLU A 61 -6.46 -19.00 -22.72
N TYR A 62 -6.82 -17.79 -23.16
CA TYR A 62 -6.89 -17.45 -24.59
C TYR A 62 -5.51 -17.34 -25.26
N GLY A 63 -4.43 -17.43 -24.51
CA GLY A 63 -3.06 -17.55 -24.98
C GLY A 63 -2.57 -18.98 -25.11
N THR A 64 -3.41 -19.97 -24.77
CA THR A 64 -3.10 -21.41 -24.74
C THR A 64 -4.03 -22.19 -25.65
N ASP A 65 -3.95 -23.50 -25.62
CA ASP A 65 -4.85 -24.42 -26.31
C ASP A 65 -6.11 -24.78 -25.51
N ASP A 66 -6.20 -24.30 -24.26
CA ASP A 66 -7.34 -24.60 -23.37
C ASP A 66 -8.58 -23.80 -23.70
N ALA A 67 -8.45 -22.60 -24.27
CA ALA A 67 -9.58 -21.77 -24.64
C ALA A 67 -9.33 -20.96 -25.92
N VAL A 68 -10.42 -20.67 -26.63
CA VAL A 68 -10.38 -19.82 -27.82
C VAL A 68 -11.38 -18.66 -27.70
N THR A 69 -11.07 -17.56 -28.37
CA THR A 69 -11.95 -16.39 -28.46
C THR A 69 -12.09 -15.96 -29.90
N ASN A 70 -13.27 -15.44 -30.27
CA ASN A 70 -13.52 -14.83 -31.56
C ASN A 70 -13.27 -13.31 -31.58
N GLN A 71 -12.66 -12.76 -30.54
CA GLN A 71 -12.33 -11.34 -30.43
C GLN A 71 -10.88 -11.10 -30.90
N PRO A 72 -10.67 -10.57 -32.13
CA PRO A 72 -9.28 -10.34 -32.62
C PRO A 72 -8.48 -9.35 -31.81
N SER A 73 -9.14 -8.46 -31.03
CA SER A 73 -8.53 -7.50 -30.14
C SER A 73 -8.10 -8.09 -28.78
N ASN A 74 -8.42 -9.37 -28.52
CA ASN A 74 -7.98 -10.01 -27.28
C ASN A 74 -6.45 -10.11 -27.26
N VAL A 75 -5.84 -9.55 -26.23
CA VAL A 75 -4.38 -9.42 -26.14
C VAL A 75 -3.68 -10.77 -26.00
N TYR A 76 -4.28 -11.73 -25.29
CA TYR A 76 -3.71 -13.08 -25.15
C TYR A 76 -3.77 -13.86 -26.45
N LEU A 77 -4.88 -13.70 -27.21
CA LEU A 77 -4.94 -14.25 -28.57
C LEU A 77 -3.87 -13.64 -29.48
N GLN A 78 -3.63 -12.33 -29.37
CA GLN A 78 -2.55 -11.67 -30.12
C GLN A 78 -1.16 -12.21 -29.72
N MET A 79 -0.94 -12.50 -28.45
CA MET A 79 0.30 -13.17 -27.99
C MET A 79 0.44 -14.57 -28.58
N ALA A 80 -0.61 -15.39 -28.50
CA ALA A 80 -0.62 -16.75 -29.03
C ALA A 80 -0.40 -16.82 -30.55
N THR A 81 -0.92 -15.84 -31.29
CA THR A 81 -0.83 -15.79 -32.75
C THR A 81 0.39 -15.00 -33.26
N GLY A 82 1.24 -14.49 -32.37
CA GLY A 82 2.41 -13.70 -32.74
C GLY A 82 2.10 -12.27 -33.22
N ALA A 83 0.87 -11.79 -33.04
CA ALA A 83 0.46 -10.44 -33.40
C ALA A 83 0.79 -9.38 -32.32
N TRP A 84 1.21 -9.81 -31.12
CA TRP A 84 1.63 -8.91 -30.02
C TRP A 84 2.98 -8.27 -30.31
N THR A 85 3.10 -6.98 -30.00
CA THR A 85 4.32 -6.20 -30.15
C THR A 85 4.67 -5.49 -28.86
N THR A 86 5.88 -4.93 -28.75
CA THR A 86 6.33 -4.16 -27.57
C THR A 86 5.51 -2.88 -27.33
N SER A 87 4.78 -2.39 -28.33
CA SER A 87 3.83 -1.28 -28.19
C SER A 87 2.41 -1.71 -27.82
N SER A 88 2.14 -3.02 -27.82
CA SER A 88 0.84 -3.56 -27.42
C SER A 88 0.69 -3.50 -25.89
N TYR A 89 -0.56 -3.39 -25.42
CA TYR A 89 -0.85 -3.48 -24.00
C TYR A 89 -0.35 -4.82 -23.43
N ASN A 90 0.37 -4.78 -22.30
CA ASN A 90 0.79 -5.97 -21.57
C ASN A 90 -0.21 -6.24 -20.44
N PRO A 91 -1.05 -7.30 -20.52
CA PRO A 91 -2.05 -7.61 -19.49
C PRO A 91 -1.41 -8.05 -18.17
N GLN A 92 -0.15 -8.50 -18.18
CA GLN A 92 0.61 -8.86 -16.99
C GLN A 92 1.39 -7.68 -16.40
N ASN A 93 1.16 -6.45 -16.89
CA ASN A 93 1.85 -5.28 -16.35
C ASN A 93 1.36 -4.98 -14.92
N GLN A 94 2.30 -5.08 -13.98
CA GLN A 94 2.05 -4.81 -12.56
C GLN A 94 2.69 -3.49 -12.08
N TRP A 95 3.37 -2.75 -12.96
CA TRP A 95 4.21 -1.63 -12.56
C TRP A 95 3.45 -0.55 -11.79
N THR A 96 2.43 0.01 -12.40
CA THR A 96 1.70 1.17 -11.84
C THR A 96 0.96 0.80 -10.55
N ASN A 97 0.21 -0.30 -10.57
CA ASN A 97 -0.60 -0.69 -9.42
C ASN A 97 0.26 -1.13 -8.24
N SER A 98 1.30 -1.91 -8.49
CA SER A 98 2.16 -2.40 -7.42
C SER A 98 3.01 -1.28 -6.79
N TYR A 99 3.57 -0.38 -7.59
CA TYR A 99 4.31 0.76 -7.01
C TYR A 99 3.38 1.76 -6.33
N GLY A 100 2.16 1.95 -6.84
CA GLY A 100 1.13 2.72 -6.13
C GLY A 100 0.79 2.12 -4.78
N ALA A 101 0.60 0.80 -4.72
CA ALA A 101 0.38 0.07 -3.47
C ALA A 101 1.56 0.20 -2.51
N ILE A 102 2.80 0.01 -3.00
CA ILE A 102 4.02 0.13 -2.20
C ILE A 102 4.15 1.54 -1.62
N GLN A 103 3.82 2.58 -2.38
CA GLN A 103 3.82 3.96 -1.89
C GLN A 103 2.84 4.14 -0.71
N TYR A 104 1.60 3.66 -0.83
CA TYR A 104 0.62 3.71 0.25
C TYR A 104 1.06 2.88 1.47
N ILE A 105 1.67 1.72 1.24
CA ILE A 105 2.20 0.87 2.31
C ILE A 105 3.34 1.58 3.06
N ASN A 106 4.28 2.17 2.34
CA ASN A 106 5.40 2.88 2.94
C ASN A 106 4.90 4.08 3.77
N LEU A 107 3.95 4.86 3.22
CA LEU A 107 3.30 5.95 3.93
C LEU A 107 2.59 5.46 5.20
N PHE A 108 1.88 4.34 5.12
CA PHE A 108 1.22 3.75 6.27
C PHE A 108 2.23 3.29 7.33
N LEU A 109 3.30 2.60 6.93
CA LEU A 109 4.35 2.11 7.84
C LEU A 109 5.09 3.26 8.56
N GLU A 110 5.28 4.39 7.91
CA GLU A 110 5.89 5.58 8.52
C GLU A 110 5.04 6.15 9.65
N HIS A 111 3.71 6.11 9.53
CA HIS A 111 2.79 6.81 10.42
C HIS A 111 2.02 5.92 11.40
N VAL A 112 1.93 4.62 11.15
CA VAL A 112 1.08 3.66 11.90
C VAL A 112 1.30 3.69 13.41
N GLY A 113 2.54 3.90 13.85
CA GLY A 113 2.91 3.94 15.27
C GLY A 113 2.37 5.14 16.04
N GLY A 114 2.03 6.23 15.36
CA GLY A 114 1.46 7.44 15.93
C GLY A 114 -0.08 7.49 15.91
N VAL A 115 -0.72 6.55 15.23
CA VAL A 115 -2.18 6.51 15.08
C VAL A 115 -2.85 6.06 16.37
N LYS A 116 -3.88 6.79 16.79
CA LYS A 116 -4.72 6.39 17.93
C LYS A 116 -5.80 5.41 17.49
N TRP A 117 -5.50 4.12 17.56
CA TRP A 117 -6.40 3.04 17.16
C TRP A 117 -7.50 2.73 18.18
N SER A 118 -7.22 2.97 19.48
CA SER A 118 -8.13 2.68 20.59
C SER A 118 -7.80 3.56 21.78
N ASP A 119 -8.78 3.78 22.67
CA ASP A 119 -8.57 4.39 23.98
C ASP A 119 -7.95 3.42 25.00
N ASP A 120 -8.05 2.11 24.78
CA ASP A 120 -7.37 1.07 25.54
C ASP A 120 -5.95 0.92 25.00
N GLU A 121 -4.94 1.13 25.84
CA GLU A 121 -3.52 1.12 25.44
C GLU A 121 -3.05 -0.23 24.91
N GLU A 122 -3.52 -1.34 25.48
CA GLU A 122 -3.18 -2.69 25.02
C GLU A 122 -3.77 -2.95 23.64
N LEU A 123 -5.04 -2.63 23.45
CA LEU A 123 -5.69 -2.75 22.15
C LEU A 123 -5.06 -1.82 21.12
N ASN A 124 -4.71 -0.59 21.51
CA ASN A 124 -4.04 0.36 20.62
C ASN A 124 -2.73 -0.20 20.06
N LYS A 125 -1.89 -0.78 20.94
CA LYS A 125 -0.64 -1.42 20.55
C LYS A 125 -0.88 -2.62 19.62
N LEU A 126 -1.84 -3.47 19.94
CA LEU A 126 -2.13 -4.69 19.18
C LEU A 126 -2.71 -4.38 17.79
N PHE A 127 -3.55 -3.33 17.67
CA PHE A 127 -4.00 -2.85 16.37
C PHE A 127 -2.82 -2.37 15.51
N ALA A 128 -1.95 -1.51 16.07
CA ALA A 128 -0.78 -1.03 15.37
C ALA A 128 0.10 -2.19 14.91
N GLN A 129 0.38 -3.15 15.79
CA GLN A 129 1.20 -4.33 15.48
C GLN A 129 0.59 -5.17 14.35
N ARG A 130 -0.70 -5.49 14.42
CA ARG A 130 -1.39 -6.27 13.40
C ARG A 130 -1.37 -5.58 12.04
N LEU A 131 -1.77 -4.31 11.99
CA LEU A 131 -1.84 -3.55 10.74
C LEU A 131 -0.44 -3.31 10.15
N THR A 132 0.58 -3.16 10.99
CA THR A 132 1.99 -3.14 10.56
C THR A 132 2.37 -4.48 9.90
N GLY A 133 1.98 -5.60 10.49
CA GLY A 133 2.21 -6.93 9.92
C GLY A 133 1.50 -7.12 8.58
N GLU A 134 0.25 -6.67 8.45
CA GLU A 134 -0.50 -6.67 7.19
C GLU A 134 0.22 -5.84 6.12
N ALA A 135 0.68 -4.64 6.47
CA ALA A 135 1.38 -3.74 5.56
C ALA A 135 2.67 -4.37 5.01
N TYR A 136 3.49 -4.97 5.88
CA TYR A 136 4.69 -5.70 5.43
C TYR A 136 4.34 -6.88 4.52
N GLY A 137 3.36 -7.71 4.90
CA GLY A 137 2.93 -8.84 4.08
C GLY A 137 2.46 -8.42 2.69
N LEU A 138 1.67 -7.35 2.61
CA LEU A 138 1.22 -6.77 1.35
C LEU A 138 2.39 -6.23 0.52
N ARG A 139 3.38 -5.56 1.14
CA ARG A 139 4.55 -5.05 0.40
C ARG A 139 5.37 -6.19 -0.21
N GLY A 140 5.63 -7.24 0.54
CA GLY A 140 6.30 -8.44 0.02
C GLY A 140 5.53 -9.06 -1.14
N MET A 141 4.20 -9.15 -1.06
CA MET A 141 3.34 -9.65 -2.14
C MET A 141 3.42 -8.77 -3.39
N PHE A 142 3.36 -7.45 -3.27
CA PHE A 142 3.46 -6.56 -4.43
C PHE A 142 4.84 -6.60 -5.06
N TYR A 143 5.92 -6.73 -4.29
CA TYR A 143 7.26 -6.98 -4.85
C TYR A 143 7.36 -8.33 -5.56
N PHE A 144 6.68 -9.37 -5.08
CA PHE A 144 6.59 -10.64 -5.80
C PHE A 144 5.89 -10.48 -7.16
N TYR A 145 4.78 -9.77 -7.25
CA TYR A 145 4.09 -9.51 -8.51
C TYR A 145 4.95 -8.68 -9.48
N LEU A 146 5.63 -7.64 -8.96
CA LEU A 146 6.58 -6.86 -9.75
C LEU A 146 7.72 -7.72 -10.29
N LEU A 147 8.33 -8.52 -9.44
CA LEU A 147 9.46 -9.37 -9.81
C LEU A 147 9.05 -10.39 -10.86
N ARG A 148 7.90 -11.04 -10.67
CA ARG A 148 7.34 -12.01 -11.62
C ARG A 148 7.07 -11.41 -13.00
N ALA A 149 6.56 -10.17 -13.04
CA ALA A 149 6.15 -9.53 -14.29
C ALA A 149 7.27 -8.78 -15.00
N HIS A 150 8.26 -8.26 -14.26
CA HIS A 150 9.22 -7.28 -14.76
C HIS A 150 10.69 -7.67 -14.56
N ALA A 151 11.01 -8.78 -13.89
CA ALA A 151 12.39 -9.27 -13.83
C ALA A 151 12.88 -9.74 -15.20
N GLY A 152 14.20 -9.71 -15.42
CA GLY A 152 14.80 -10.20 -16.64
C GLY A 152 16.26 -9.81 -16.78
N PHE A 153 16.90 -10.37 -17.80
CA PHE A 153 18.32 -10.10 -18.07
C PHE A 153 18.54 -8.68 -18.60
N GLY A 154 19.49 -7.98 -18.01
CA GLY A 154 20.01 -6.73 -18.54
C GLY A 154 20.92 -6.93 -19.75
N ALA A 155 21.33 -5.82 -20.38
CA ALA A 155 22.19 -5.86 -21.57
C ALA A 155 23.57 -6.50 -21.32
N ASN A 156 24.03 -6.49 -20.09
CA ASN A 156 25.29 -7.10 -19.64
C ASN A 156 25.14 -8.60 -19.20
N GLY A 157 23.93 -9.18 -19.35
CA GLY A 157 23.65 -10.56 -18.95
C GLY A 157 23.36 -10.76 -17.46
N GLU A 158 23.31 -9.69 -16.66
CA GLU A 158 22.88 -9.77 -15.25
C GLU A 158 21.38 -9.98 -15.15
N LEU A 159 20.97 -10.86 -14.23
CA LEU A 159 19.56 -11.03 -13.89
C LEU A 159 19.13 -9.91 -12.93
N LEU A 160 18.32 -9.00 -13.46
CA LEU A 160 17.83 -7.83 -12.76
C LEU A 160 16.38 -8.02 -12.28
N GLY A 161 16.10 -7.49 -11.10
CA GLY A 161 14.76 -7.36 -10.54
C GLY A 161 14.11 -6.03 -10.91
N VAL A 162 13.64 -5.30 -9.93
CA VAL A 162 12.95 -4.01 -10.02
C VAL A 162 13.56 -3.02 -9.02
N PRO A 163 13.35 -1.71 -9.17
CA PRO A 163 13.72 -0.75 -8.12
C PRO A 163 13.04 -1.08 -6.79
N ILE A 164 13.76 -0.93 -5.69
CA ILE A 164 13.27 -1.20 -4.34
C ILE A 164 13.07 0.13 -3.60
N PHE A 165 11.83 0.38 -3.15
CA PHE A 165 11.46 1.52 -2.33
C PHE A 165 10.88 1.02 -1.01
N THR A 166 11.55 1.32 0.09
CA THR A 166 11.13 0.94 1.45
C THR A 166 10.63 2.11 2.27
N GLU A 167 10.68 3.31 1.70
CA GLU A 167 10.25 4.58 2.28
C GLU A 167 9.28 5.29 1.34
N PRO A 168 8.38 6.16 1.88
CA PRO A 168 7.49 6.96 1.04
C PRO A 168 8.29 7.84 0.09
N GLN A 169 7.86 7.92 -1.15
CA GLN A 169 8.44 8.81 -2.15
C GLN A 169 7.71 10.15 -2.15
N THR A 170 8.45 11.24 -2.19
CA THR A 170 7.96 12.61 -2.28
C THR A 170 8.33 13.24 -3.60
N ILE A 171 7.86 14.45 -3.88
CA ILE A 171 8.24 15.19 -5.09
C ILE A 171 9.75 15.50 -5.18
N GLU A 172 10.46 15.40 -4.05
CA GLU A 172 11.91 15.64 -3.96
C GLU A 172 12.71 14.34 -4.12
N SER A 173 12.04 13.19 -4.14
CA SER A 173 12.69 11.88 -4.26
C SER A 173 13.27 11.67 -5.66
N ASP A 174 14.42 11.00 -5.74
CA ASP A 174 14.98 10.57 -7.03
C ASP A 174 14.21 9.34 -7.54
N PHE A 175 13.39 9.55 -8.56
CA PHE A 175 12.62 8.49 -9.21
C PHE A 175 13.43 7.69 -10.24
N ASN A 176 14.66 8.14 -10.60
CA ASN A 176 15.53 7.43 -11.53
C ASN A 176 16.36 6.33 -10.85
N GLN A 177 15.72 5.55 -10.00
CA GLN A 177 16.40 4.44 -9.32
C GLN A 177 16.72 3.32 -10.30
N PRO A 178 17.95 2.78 -10.28
CA PRO A 178 18.30 1.63 -11.09
C PRO A 178 17.53 0.40 -10.63
N ARG A 179 17.38 -0.57 -11.53
CA ARG A 179 16.87 -1.88 -11.17
C ARG A 179 17.84 -2.56 -10.19
N ALA A 180 17.32 -3.06 -9.09
CA ALA A 180 18.09 -3.91 -8.17
C ALA A 180 18.38 -5.27 -8.82
N SER A 181 19.32 -6.03 -8.26
CA SER A 181 19.51 -7.42 -8.66
C SER A 181 18.25 -8.24 -8.33
N PHE A 182 18.02 -9.31 -9.07
CA PHE A 182 16.94 -10.26 -8.77
C PHE A 182 17.03 -10.76 -7.33
N GLN A 183 18.25 -11.11 -6.90
CA GLN A 183 18.52 -11.62 -5.55
C GLN A 183 18.13 -10.59 -4.48
N ALA A 184 18.47 -9.30 -4.65
CA ALA A 184 18.11 -8.27 -3.71
C ALA A 184 16.58 -8.08 -3.58
N CYS A 185 15.85 -8.23 -4.69
CA CYS A 185 14.39 -8.20 -4.65
C CYS A 185 13.80 -9.41 -3.90
N VAL A 186 14.36 -10.60 -4.09
CA VAL A 186 13.95 -11.80 -3.34
C VAL A 186 14.23 -11.62 -1.84
N GLU A 187 15.40 -11.10 -1.49
CA GLU A 187 15.74 -10.78 -0.09
C GLU A 187 14.79 -9.76 0.52
N GLN A 188 14.41 -8.71 -0.23
CA GLN A 188 13.43 -7.75 0.24
C GLN A 188 12.04 -8.40 0.48
N ILE A 189 11.60 -9.29 -0.41
CA ILE A 189 10.35 -10.04 -0.24
C ILE A 189 10.42 -10.86 1.06
N TYR A 190 11.48 -11.64 1.26
CA TYR A 190 11.63 -12.44 2.47
C TYR A 190 11.73 -11.61 3.75
N ASN A 191 12.40 -10.47 3.70
CA ASN A 191 12.46 -9.56 4.83
C ASN A 191 11.07 -9.04 5.21
N ASP A 192 10.29 -8.58 4.24
CA ASP A 192 8.92 -8.12 4.48
C ASP A 192 8.01 -9.23 5.00
N LEU A 193 8.08 -10.43 4.44
CA LEU A 193 7.31 -11.58 4.91
C LEU A 193 7.71 -12.00 6.33
N SER A 194 8.99 -11.95 6.67
CA SER A 194 9.48 -12.23 8.03
C SER A 194 8.96 -11.19 9.04
N GLU A 195 8.92 -9.91 8.66
CA GLU A 195 8.35 -8.86 9.50
C GLU A 195 6.83 -9.02 9.68
N ALA A 196 6.13 -9.49 8.65
CA ALA A 196 4.71 -9.84 8.73
C ALA A 196 4.48 -11.03 9.67
N GLU A 197 5.25 -12.11 9.53
CA GLU A 197 5.13 -13.33 10.34
C GLU A 197 5.35 -13.05 11.84
N LYS A 198 6.30 -12.18 12.20
CA LYS A 198 6.54 -11.78 13.59
C LYS A 198 5.34 -11.05 14.23
N ARG A 199 4.46 -10.46 13.43
CA ARG A 199 3.39 -9.55 13.89
C ARG A 199 2.00 -10.10 13.70
N LEU A 200 1.82 -11.06 12.78
CA LEU A 200 0.51 -11.62 12.45
C LEU A 200 0.32 -12.97 13.12
N PRO A 201 -0.79 -13.19 13.83
CA PRO A 201 -1.14 -14.51 14.31
C PRO A 201 -1.57 -15.41 13.12
N TYR A 202 -1.21 -16.67 13.20
CA TYR A 202 -1.67 -17.68 12.23
C TYR A 202 -3.18 -17.89 12.29
N GLU A 203 -3.68 -18.06 13.51
CA GLU A 203 -5.10 -18.18 13.84
C GLU A 203 -5.37 -17.39 15.11
N TYR A 204 -6.55 -16.77 15.18
CA TYR A 204 -6.99 -16.07 16.40
C TYR A 204 -7.73 -17.00 17.37
N GLU A 205 -8.09 -18.19 16.94
CA GLU A 205 -8.83 -19.18 17.75
C GLU A 205 -7.91 -20.15 18.48
N ASP A 206 -6.66 -20.31 18.01
CA ASP A 206 -5.67 -21.16 18.65
C ASP A 206 -4.84 -20.37 19.66
N VAL A 207 -5.07 -20.65 20.92
CA VAL A 207 -4.32 -20.08 22.06
C VAL A 207 -3.03 -20.85 22.38
N SER A 208 -2.74 -21.94 21.66
CA SER A 208 -1.72 -22.92 22.06
C SER A 208 -0.32 -22.67 21.49
N GLY A 209 -0.04 -21.52 20.85
CA GLY A 209 1.30 -21.17 20.44
C GLY A 209 1.47 -20.67 19.00
N SER A 210 0.42 -20.72 18.17
CA SER A 210 0.45 -20.11 16.82
C SER A 210 0.17 -18.60 16.83
N VAL A 211 -0.23 -18.07 18.00
CA VAL A 211 -0.51 -16.65 18.21
C VAL A 211 0.71 -16.00 18.85
N PRO A 212 1.24 -14.91 18.31
CA PRO A 212 2.31 -14.15 18.94
C PRO A 212 1.96 -13.79 20.39
N ALA A 213 2.97 -13.79 21.28
CA ALA A 213 2.77 -13.61 22.73
C ALA A 213 1.95 -12.37 23.07
N ASP A 214 2.14 -11.29 22.32
CA ASP A 214 1.42 -10.03 22.51
C ASP A 214 -0.08 -10.12 22.21
N PHE A 215 -0.52 -11.10 21.40
CA PHE A 215 -1.91 -11.33 21.07
C PHE A 215 -2.60 -12.38 21.96
N GLN A 216 -1.85 -13.08 22.82
CA GLN A 216 -2.40 -14.14 23.66
C GLN A 216 -3.46 -13.64 24.65
N SER A 217 -3.30 -12.43 25.15
CA SER A 217 -4.30 -11.81 26.03
C SER A 217 -5.63 -11.56 25.32
N LEU A 218 -5.60 -11.23 24.02
CA LEU A 218 -6.79 -11.04 23.20
C LEU A 218 -7.49 -12.35 22.82
N THR A 219 -6.74 -13.41 22.62
CA THR A 219 -7.32 -14.72 22.31
C THR A 219 -8.00 -15.36 23.52
N GLN A 220 -7.55 -15.04 24.73
CA GLN A 220 -8.21 -15.41 25.98
C GLN A 220 -9.52 -14.64 26.21
N ASP A 221 -9.63 -13.42 25.67
CA ASP A 221 -10.86 -12.64 25.69
C ASP A 221 -11.39 -12.42 24.25
N VAL A 222 -11.82 -13.52 23.63
CA VAL A 222 -12.38 -13.53 22.27
C VAL A 222 -13.58 -12.59 22.15
N GLY A 223 -14.32 -12.38 23.25
CA GLY A 223 -15.44 -11.43 23.28
C GLY A 223 -14.99 -9.99 23.10
N LYS A 224 -13.94 -9.57 23.79
CA LYS A 224 -13.35 -8.21 23.69
C LYS A 224 -12.85 -7.92 22.27
N TYR A 225 -12.09 -8.83 21.69
CA TYR A 225 -11.55 -8.68 20.33
C TYR A 225 -12.66 -8.68 19.27
N ASN A 226 -13.64 -9.56 19.39
CA ASN A 226 -14.78 -9.62 18.46
C ASN A 226 -15.64 -8.36 18.47
N THR A 227 -15.78 -7.70 19.62
CA THR A 227 -16.54 -6.46 19.75
C THR A 227 -15.87 -5.32 19.01
N VAL A 228 -14.53 -5.26 19.03
CA VAL A 228 -13.75 -4.17 18.45
C VAL A 228 -13.54 -4.36 16.95
N MET A 229 -13.27 -5.58 16.48
CA MET A 229 -12.87 -5.83 15.08
C MET A 229 -13.97 -6.42 14.21
N GLY A 230 -15.03 -6.95 14.82
CA GLY A 230 -16.06 -7.71 14.12
C GLY A 230 -15.54 -9.06 13.58
N ALA A 231 -16.30 -10.13 13.82
CA ALA A 231 -15.91 -11.50 13.46
C ALA A 231 -15.62 -11.70 11.96
N LYS A 232 -16.33 -10.98 11.08
CA LYS A 232 -16.14 -11.07 9.62
C LYS A 232 -14.84 -10.40 9.15
N ALA A 233 -14.46 -9.25 9.72
CA ALA A 233 -13.21 -8.60 9.38
C ALA A 233 -12.02 -9.47 9.79
N ARG A 234 -12.09 -10.09 10.95
CA ARG A 234 -11.07 -11.02 11.44
C ARG A 234 -10.81 -12.20 10.50
N GLN A 235 -11.87 -12.89 10.06
CA GLN A 235 -11.74 -14.04 9.15
C GLN A 235 -11.23 -13.65 7.76
N LEU A 236 -11.67 -12.49 7.24
CA LEU A 236 -11.30 -12.05 5.89
C LEU A 236 -9.82 -11.63 5.83
N TYR A 237 -9.36 -10.85 6.80
CA TYR A 237 -8.01 -10.26 6.74
C TYR A 237 -6.91 -11.24 7.16
N ASN A 238 -7.12 -12.01 8.23
CA ASN A 238 -6.06 -12.86 8.78
C ASN A 238 -5.87 -14.16 8.00
N GLY A 239 -6.96 -14.77 7.54
CA GLY A 239 -6.90 -16.00 6.77
C GLY A 239 -6.21 -15.84 5.41
N ILE A 240 -6.34 -14.67 4.78
CA ILE A 240 -5.76 -14.42 3.46
C ILE A 240 -4.25 -14.14 3.59
N ILE A 241 -3.86 -13.21 4.45
CA ILE A 241 -2.45 -12.80 4.54
C ILE A 241 -1.59 -13.88 5.17
N ALA A 242 -1.98 -14.43 6.33
CA ALA A 242 -1.21 -15.46 7.00
C ALA A 242 -1.08 -16.77 6.19
N ARG A 243 -2.06 -17.11 5.35
CA ARG A 243 -2.01 -18.31 4.48
C ARG A 243 -1.32 -18.06 3.14
N ALA A 244 -1.37 -16.84 2.61
CA ALA A 244 -0.75 -16.52 1.31
C ALA A 244 0.78 -16.51 1.37
N PHE A 245 1.36 -16.38 2.56
CA PHE A 245 2.81 -16.23 2.75
C PHE A 245 3.49 -17.47 3.35
N ARG A 246 2.77 -18.56 3.53
CA ARG A 246 3.34 -19.88 3.85
C ARG A 246 3.43 -20.76 2.61
#